data_8465067461d0fcf8724373be7319b4bd
#
_entry.id   8465067461d0fcf8724373be7319b4bd
#
_cell.length_a   1.000
_cell.length_b   1.000
_cell.length_c   1.000
_cell.angle_alpha   90.00
_cell.angle_beta   90.00
_cell.angle_gamma   90.00
#
_symmetry.space_group_name_H-M   'P 1'
#
loop_
_entity.id
_entity.type
_entity.pdbx_description
1 polymer ?
#
loop_
_entity_poly.entity_id
_entity_poly.type
_entity_poly.pdbx_seq_one_letter_code
_entity_poly.pdbx_strand_id
1 'polypeptide(L)'
;MRAIHAASAILIAGLAGCATTEVSPEISRNPGVETGVGAHGFPILISLTLSKPSVAGAKARAECAKSQMNDIEGTPVIAGASVQASAKGSFFFPSAGVSKPFRYSLSISGESGSVYKFDRLRYINDGSQGGQIMASKYFSPEYVVQELESIADNIDACVRNI
;
A
#
# COMPACT_ATOMS: atom_id res chain seq x y z
N MET A 1 -57.89 -6.87 -42.97
CA MET A 1 -56.50 -6.36 -43.01
C MET A 1 -56.02 -6.15 -41.59
N ARG A 2 -55.14 -7.04 -41.08
CA ARG A 2 -54.59 -6.97 -39.72
C ARG A 2 -53.14 -6.50 -39.85
N ALA A 3 -52.84 -5.33 -39.31
CA ALA A 3 -51.50 -4.78 -39.27
C ALA A 3 -50.74 -5.41 -38.07
N ILE A 4 -49.65 -6.08 -38.37
CA ILE A 4 -48.70 -6.69 -37.38
C ILE A 4 -47.68 -5.60 -37.06
N HIS A 5 -47.71 -5.10 -35.80
CA HIS A 5 -46.67 -4.22 -35.28
C HIS A 5 -45.54 -5.08 -34.76
N ALA A 6 -44.42 -5.10 -35.45
CA ALA A 6 -43.19 -5.69 -34.97
C ALA A 6 -42.54 -4.72 -34.00
N ALA A 7 -42.51 -5.07 -32.69
CA ALA A 7 -41.78 -4.34 -31.68
C ALA A 7 -40.32 -4.76 -31.75
N SER A 8 -39.43 -3.89 -32.23
CA SER A 8 -37.98 -4.07 -32.17
C SER A 8 -37.51 -3.83 -30.77
N ALA A 9 -37.17 -4.89 -30.02
CA ALA A 9 -36.47 -4.82 -28.76
C ALA A 9 -35.00 -4.48 -29.04
N ILE A 10 -34.60 -3.24 -28.75
CA ILE A 10 -33.19 -2.83 -28.73
C ILE A 10 -32.57 -3.37 -27.47
N LEU A 11 -31.78 -4.46 -27.61
CA LEU A 11 -30.89 -4.94 -26.56
C LEU A 11 -29.77 -3.90 -26.44
N ILE A 12 -29.87 -3.02 -25.44
CA ILE A 12 -28.73 -2.23 -24.98
C ILE A 12 -27.83 -3.19 -24.20
N ALA A 13 -26.84 -3.77 -24.89
CA ALA A 13 -25.71 -4.42 -24.24
C ALA A 13 -24.97 -3.35 -23.45
N GLY A 14 -25.25 -3.28 -22.16
CA GLY A 14 -24.48 -2.46 -21.23
C GLY A 14 -23.03 -2.93 -21.32
N LEU A 15 -22.18 -2.11 -21.93
CA LEU A 15 -20.74 -2.23 -21.85
C LEU A 15 -20.39 -2.22 -20.37
N ALA A 16 -20.15 -3.41 -19.81
CA ALA A 16 -19.66 -3.58 -18.45
C ALA A 16 -18.39 -2.73 -18.33
N GLY A 17 -18.57 -1.57 -17.69
CA GLY A 17 -17.50 -0.61 -17.47
C GLY A 17 -16.41 -1.27 -16.65
N CYS A 18 -15.32 -1.48 -17.31
CA CYS A 18 -13.96 -1.31 -16.85
C CYS A 18 -13.62 -1.89 -15.49
N ALA A 19 -12.98 -3.00 -15.55
CA ALA A 19 -12.08 -3.67 -14.63
C ALA A 19 -11.14 -2.79 -13.74
N THR A 20 -11.19 -1.48 -13.79
CA THR A 20 -10.47 -0.54 -12.93
C THR A 20 -11.04 -0.47 -11.52
N THR A 21 -12.26 -0.98 -11.29
CA THR A 21 -12.93 -1.00 -9.99
C THR A 21 -12.69 -2.29 -9.21
N GLU A 22 -12.06 -3.31 -9.84
CA GLU A 22 -11.75 -4.57 -9.20
C GLU A 22 -10.41 -4.50 -8.47
N VAL A 23 -10.41 -4.86 -7.18
CA VAL A 23 -9.18 -4.98 -6.39
C VAL A 23 -8.30 -6.10 -6.96
N SER A 24 -6.97 -5.91 -7.00
CA SER A 24 -6.02 -6.95 -7.39
C SER A 24 -6.22 -8.20 -6.54
N PRO A 25 -6.26 -9.42 -7.15
CA PRO A 25 -6.41 -10.66 -6.40
C PRO A 25 -5.34 -10.90 -5.35
N GLU A 26 -4.11 -10.46 -5.60
CA GLU A 26 -2.99 -10.54 -4.65
C GLU A 26 -3.27 -9.67 -3.43
N ILE A 27 -3.79 -8.47 -3.64
CA ILE A 27 -4.16 -7.53 -2.57
C ILE A 27 -5.33 -8.06 -1.76
N SER A 28 -6.38 -8.56 -2.42
CA SER A 28 -7.59 -9.06 -1.73
C SER A 28 -7.35 -10.32 -0.88
N ARG A 29 -6.30 -11.09 -1.19
CA ARG A 29 -5.90 -12.30 -0.43
C ARG A 29 -4.92 -12.00 0.70
N ASN A 30 -4.32 -10.83 0.75
CA ASN A 30 -3.37 -10.46 1.80
C ASN A 30 -4.12 -9.92 3.02
N PRO A 31 -4.19 -10.67 4.14
CA PRO A 31 -4.98 -10.28 5.31
C PRO A 31 -4.43 -9.03 6.03
N GLY A 32 -3.18 -8.66 5.75
CA GLY A 32 -2.56 -7.46 6.29
C GLY A 32 -2.91 -6.20 5.53
N VAL A 33 -3.47 -6.30 4.31
CA VAL A 33 -3.80 -5.14 3.48
C VAL A 33 -5.21 -4.66 3.75
N GLU A 34 -5.34 -3.38 4.01
CA GLU A 34 -6.62 -2.67 4.07
C GLU A 34 -6.81 -1.85 2.79
N THR A 35 -7.97 -2.00 2.16
CA THR A 35 -8.36 -1.22 0.99
C THR A 35 -9.58 -0.36 1.29
N GLY A 36 -9.74 0.71 0.54
CA GLY A 36 -10.89 1.61 0.61
C GLY A 36 -11.31 2.10 -0.76
N VAL A 37 -12.20 3.06 -0.78
CA VAL A 37 -12.68 3.70 -2.01
C VAL A 37 -12.12 5.12 -2.08
N GLY A 38 -11.39 5.43 -3.14
CA GLY A 38 -10.84 6.75 -3.40
C GLY A 38 -11.87 7.75 -3.93
N ALA A 39 -11.42 8.98 -4.15
CA ALA A 39 -12.28 10.12 -4.52
C ALA A 39 -13.09 9.92 -5.82
N HIS A 40 -12.64 9.02 -6.71
CA HIS A 40 -13.31 8.74 -7.99
C HIS A 40 -13.98 7.35 -8.01
N GLY A 41 -14.25 6.76 -6.85
CA GLY A 41 -14.89 5.44 -6.74
C GLY A 41 -13.97 4.25 -7.04
N PHE A 42 -12.67 4.47 -7.24
CA PHE A 42 -11.71 3.40 -7.47
C PHE A 42 -11.15 2.83 -6.16
N PRO A 43 -10.82 1.53 -6.11
CA PRO A 43 -10.19 0.94 -4.94
C PRO A 43 -8.78 1.51 -4.72
N ILE A 44 -8.45 1.80 -3.47
CA ILE A 44 -7.15 2.33 -3.07
C ILE A 44 -6.55 1.51 -1.92
N LEU A 45 -5.23 1.52 -1.80
CA LEU A 45 -4.53 1.03 -0.62
C LEU A 45 -4.65 2.05 0.51
N ILE A 46 -5.15 1.60 1.66
CA ILE A 46 -5.25 2.41 2.89
C ILE A 46 -4.03 2.14 3.77
N SER A 47 -3.79 0.86 4.08
CA SER A 47 -2.71 0.46 4.98
C SER A 47 -2.24 -0.97 4.70
N LEU A 48 -1.03 -1.27 5.19
CA LEU A 48 -0.51 -2.63 5.33
C LEU A 48 -0.08 -2.83 6.78
N THR A 49 -0.52 -3.93 7.39
CA THR A 49 -0.11 -4.33 8.75
C THR A 49 0.57 -5.70 8.70
N LEU A 50 1.77 -5.79 9.25
CA LEU A 50 2.58 -7.00 9.29
C LEU A 50 2.98 -7.31 10.73
N SER A 51 2.89 -8.58 11.12
CA SER A 51 3.38 -9.05 12.41
C SER A 51 4.67 -9.85 12.21
N LYS A 52 5.71 -9.52 13.00
CA LYS A 52 7.01 -10.19 12.99
C LYS A 52 7.35 -10.67 14.40
N PRO A 53 8.12 -11.75 14.54
CA PRO A 53 8.37 -12.36 15.86
C PRO A 53 9.39 -11.59 16.70
N SER A 54 10.14 -10.64 16.15
CA SER A 54 11.18 -9.92 16.88
C SER A 54 10.61 -9.10 18.04
N VAL A 55 11.26 -9.19 19.18
CA VAL A 55 10.94 -8.42 20.40
C VAL A 55 12.10 -7.49 20.69
N ALA A 56 11.85 -6.18 20.70
CA ALA A 56 12.87 -5.19 21.05
C ALA A 56 12.23 -3.94 21.67
N GLY A 57 13.04 -3.18 22.41
CA GLY A 57 12.63 -1.88 22.92
C GLY A 57 12.49 -0.83 21.80
N ALA A 58 11.73 0.23 22.08
CA ALA A 58 11.46 1.29 21.10
C ALA A 58 12.74 1.94 20.56
N LYS A 59 13.80 2.07 21.37
CA LYS A 59 15.08 2.65 20.94
C LYS A 59 15.73 1.81 19.84
N ALA A 60 15.84 0.49 20.02
CA ALA A 60 16.43 -0.40 19.01
C ALA A 60 15.60 -0.39 17.72
N ARG A 61 14.27 -0.43 17.84
CA ARG A 61 13.37 -0.29 16.66
C ARG A 61 13.58 1.04 15.92
N ALA A 62 13.75 2.15 16.64
CA ALA A 62 13.98 3.45 16.03
C ALA A 62 15.33 3.52 15.31
N GLU A 63 16.39 2.98 15.89
CA GLU A 63 17.73 2.88 15.30
C GLU A 63 17.70 2.01 14.03
N CYS A 64 17.06 0.84 14.09
CA CYS A 64 16.89 -0.02 12.91
C CYS A 64 16.02 0.63 11.84
N ALA A 65 14.90 1.25 12.19
CA ALA A 65 14.09 1.99 11.22
C ALA A 65 14.92 3.06 10.52
N LYS A 66 15.69 3.85 11.28
CA LYS A 66 16.56 4.89 10.73
C LYS A 66 17.61 4.34 9.77
N SER A 67 18.18 3.16 10.05
CA SER A 67 19.26 2.58 9.23
C SER A 67 18.75 1.79 8.00
N GLN A 68 17.52 1.27 8.05
CA GLN A 68 16.97 0.40 7.01
C GLN A 68 15.95 1.08 6.09
N MET A 69 15.42 2.25 6.48
CA MET A 69 14.51 3.01 5.63
C MET A 69 15.29 3.97 4.75
N ASN A 70 15.05 3.92 3.45
CA ASN A 70 15.57 4.90 2.49
C ASN A 70 14.78 6.21 2.60
N ASP A 71 15.45 7.34 2.31
CA ASP A 71 14.82 8.68 2.24
C ASP A 71 13.87 8.98 3.40
N ILE A 72 14.32 8.69 4.63
CA ILE A 72 13.54 8.97 5.83
C ILE A 72 13.32 10.47 5.98
N GLU A 73 12.08 10.88 6.24
CA GLU A 73 11.70 12.28 6.45
C GLU A 73 11.82 12.64 7.93
N GLY A 74 12.95 13.19 8.31
CA GLY A 74 13.27 13.54 9.70
C GLY A 74 13.85 12.39 10.52
N THR A 75 13.61 12.39 11.81
CA THR A 75 14.08 11.36 12.74
C THR A 75 12.90 10.56 13.25
N PRO A 76 13.01 9.22 13.39
CA PRO A 76 11.95 8.41 14.00
C PRO A 76 11.60 8.94 15.41
N VAL A 77 10.32 9.06 15.69
CA VAL A 77 9.79 9.54 16.96
C VAL A 77 9.40 8.34 17.83
N ILE A 78 9.92 8.31 19.04
CA ILE A 78 9.54 7.32 20.04
C ILE A 78 8.38 7.87 20.86
N ALA A 79 7.24 7.16 20.84
CA ALA A 79 6.02 7.47 21.59
C ALA A 79 5.66 6.28 22.49
N GLY A 80 6.13 6.31 23.74
CA GLY A 80 6.01 5.18 24.66
C GLY A 80 6.75 3.94 24.13
N ALA A 81 6.03 2.84 23.95
CA ALA A 81 6.58 1.58 23.41
C ALA A 81 6.57 1.52 21.86
N SER A 82 6.05 2.54 21.19
CA SER A 82 5.95 2.57 19.73
C SER A 82 6.94 3.55 19.10
N VAL A 83 7.25 3.30 17.82
CA VAL A 83 8.11 4.14 16.98
C VAL A 83 7.29 4.59 15.79
N GLN A 84 7.40 5.85 15.43
CA GLN A 84 6.77 6.44 14.24
C GLN A 84 7.83 7.06 13.34
N ALA A 85 7.72 6.81 12.04
CA ALA A 85 8.60 7.37 11.04
C ALA A 85 7.82 7.66 9.75
N SER A 86 8.31 8.59 8.93
CA SER A 86 7.81 8.82 7.58
C SER A 86 8.99 8.74 6.62
N ALA A 87 8.77 8.17 5.44
CA ALA A 87 9.81 8.02 4.44
C ALA A 87 9.22 7.96 3.03
N LYS A 88 10.14 7.94 2.06
CA LYS A 88 9.84 7.64 0.67
C LYS A 88 10.37 6.25 0.33
N GLY A 89 9.62 5.56 -0.51
CA GLY A 89 10.04 4.33 -1.14
C GLY A 89 9.91 4.45 -2.66
N SER A 90 10.40 3.46 -3.36
CA SER A 90 10.16 3.33 -4.79
C SER A 90 10.05 1.85 -5.17
N PHE A 91 9.19 1.55 -6.10
CA PHE A 91 9.09 0.21 -6.67
C PHE A 91 9.27 0.29 -8.19
N PHE A 92 9.83 -0.77 -8.76
CA PHE A 92 9.93 -0.90 -10.20
C PHE A 92 8.61 -1.40 -10.77
N PHE A 93 8.07 -0.69 -11.75
CA PHE A 93 6.84 -1.04 -12.45
C PHE A 93 7.19 -1.68 -13.81
N PRO A 94 7.23 -3.02 -13.92
CA PRO A 94 7.81 -3.71 -15.06
C PRO A 94 7.11 -3.43 -16.38
N SER A 95 5.78 -3.30 -16.37
CA SER A 95 4.99 -3.07 -17.59
C SER A 95 5.26 -1.72 -18.24
N ALA A 96 5.75 -0.73 -17.47
CA ALA A 96 6.13 0.59 -17.98
C ALA A 96 7.65 0.81 -18.00
N GLY A 97 8.45 -0.11 -17.43
CA GLY A 97 9.91 0.01 -17.35
C GLY A 97 10.40 1.19 -16.52
N VAL A 98 9.61 1.65 -15.53
CA VAL A 98 9.92 2.84 -14.72
C VAL A 98 9.84 2.55 -13.23
N SER A 99 10.65 3.26 -12.45
CA SER A 99 10.50 3.30 -11.00
C SER A 99 9.49 4.37 -10.61
N LYS A 100 8.56 4.02 -9.72
CA LYS A 100 7.54 4.93 -9.19
C LYS A 100 7.82 5.23 -7.73
N PRO A 101 8.10 6.49 -7.38
CA PRO A 101 8.29 6.88 -6.00
C PRO A 101 6.94 7.01 -5.28
N PHE A 102 6.93 6.65 -4.01
CA PHE A 102 5.80 6.83 -3.12
C PHE A 102 6.25 7.25 -1.72
N ARG A 103 5.32 7.78 -0.95
CA ARG A 103 5.51 8.18 0.45
C ARG A 103 4.64 7.30 1.34
N TYR A 104 5.13 7.03 2.55
CA TYR A 104 4.42 6.29 3.57
C TYR A 104 4.76 6.77 4.98
N SER A 105 3.89 6.49 5.93
CA SER A 105 4.20 6.53 7.37
C SER A 105 4.28 5.12 7.90
N LEU A 106 5.25 4.87 8.78
CA LEU A 106 5.45 3.60 9.46
C LEU A 106 5.24 3.79 10.96
N SER A 107 4.48 2.90 11.56
CA SER A 107 4.38 2.74 13.01
C SER A 107 4.84 1.33 13.39
N ILE A 108 5.77 1.21 14.35
CA ILE A 108 6.23 -0.08 14.88
C ILE A 108 5.82 -0.15 16.35
N SER A 109 5.10 -1.19 16.74
CA SER A 109 4.58 -1.40 18.09
C SER A 109 4.61 -2.88 18.46
N GLY A 110 4.12 -3.23 19.64
CA GLY A 110 3.97 -4.60 20.15
C GLY A 110 4.95 -4.94 21.27
N GLU A 111 4.49 -5.75 22.22
CA GLU A 111 5.25 -6.18 23.39
C GLU A 111 5.81 -7.60 23.24
N SER A 112 5.04 -8.51 22.64
CA SER A 112 5.40 -9.92 22.43
C SER A 112 5.80 -10.25 20.98
N GLY A 113 6.07 -9.23 20.19
CA GLY A 113 6.45 -9.24 18.78
C GLY A 113 6.43 -7.84 18.24
N SER A 114 6.82 -7.65 17.00
CA SER A 114 6.78 -6.36 16.33
C SER A 114 5.61 -6.31 15.35
N VAL A 115 4.76 -5.30 15.47
CA VAL A 115 3.68 -4.99 14.52
C VAL A 115 4.09 -3.76 13.74
N TYR A 116 4.26 -3.93 12.44
CA TYR A 116 4.59 -2.87 11.47
C TYR A 116 3.31 -2.45 10.78
N LYS A 117 2.92 -1.19 10.94
CA LYS A 117 1.78 -0.61 10.22
C LYS A 117 2.27 0.50 9.30
N PHE A 118 2.07 0.31 8.02
CA PHE A 118 2.29 1.31 6.99
C PHE A 118 0.95 1.96 6.62
N ASP A 119 0.89 3.27 6.68
CA ASP A 119 -0.28 4.05 6.30
C ASP A 119 0.12 5.33 5.53
N ARG A 120 -0.87 6.18 5.20
CA ARG A 120 -0.68 7.42 4.42
C ARG A 120 0.04 7.18 3.10
N LEU A 121 -0.25 6.05 2.49
CA LEU A 121 0.35 5.60 1.24
C LEU A 121 -0.05 6.52 0.08
N ARG A 122 0.93 7.16 -0.57
CA ARG A 122 0.69 8.09 -1.69
C ARG A 122 1.81 8.06 -2.71
N TYR A 123 1.47 8.10 -3.99
CA TYR A 123 2.45 8.37 -5.04
C TYR A 123 3.03 9.77 -4.90
N ILE A 124 4.30 9.92 -5.26
CA ILE A 124 4.96 11.21 -5.39
C ILE A 124 5.03 11.51 -6.87
N ASN A 125 4.25 12.51 -7.33
CA ASN A 125 4.28 12.98 -8.71
C ASN A 125 4.95 14.35 -8.73
N ASP A 126 6.11 14.47 -9.38
CA ASP A 126 6.80 15.71 -9.76
C ASP A 126 6.75 16.85 -8.72
N GLY A 127 6.95 16.53 -7.44
CA GLY A 127 6.95 17.51 -6.35
C GLY A 127 5.56 17.94 -5.85
N SER A 128 4.49 17.47 -6.45
CA SER A 128 3.12 17.72 -6.00
C SER A 128 2.67 16.77 -4.88
N GLN A 129 1.48 16.99 -4.33
CA GLN A 129 0.93 16.25 -3.19
C GLN A 129 0.60 14.77 -3.46
N GLY A 130 1.14 14.11 -4.44
CA GLY A 130 1.00 12.70 -4.73
C GLY A 130 -0.43 12.13 -4.69
N GLY A 131 -0.80 11.30 -5.64
CA GLY A 131 -2.11 10.63 -5.72
C GLY A 131 -2.22 9.45 -4.76
N GLN A 132 -3.45 9.01 -4.49
CA GLN A 132 -3.73 7.77 -3.77
C GLN A 132 -3.18 6.57 -4.55
N ILE A 133 -2.65 5.56 -3.84
CA ILE A 133 -2.19 4.34 -4.49
C ILE A 133 -3.40 3.48 -4.83
N MET A 134 -3.59 3.23 -6.11
CA MET A 134 -4.71 2.45 -6.61
C MET A 134 -4.51 0.96 -6.29
N ALA A 135 -5.53 0.32 -5.73
CA ALA A 135 -5.54 -1.10 -5.41
C ALA A 135 -6.04 -2.00 -6.54
N SER A 136 -6.36 -1.44 -7.70
CA SER A 136 -6.86 -2.22 -8.84
C SER A 136 -5.73 -2.93 -9.58
N LYS A 137 -6.04 -4.09 -10.16
CA LYS A 137 -5.09 -4.95 -10.88
C LYS A 137 -4.31 -4.26 -12.01
N TYR A 138 -4.82 -3.17 -12.58
CA TYR A 138 -4.14 -2.42 -13.64
C TYR A 138 -2.98 -1.55 -13.14
N PHE A 139 -2.92 -1.28 -11.85
CA PHE A 139 -1.90 -0.43 -11.25
C PHE A 139 -0.84 -1.23 -10.49
N SER A 140 -0.96 -2.56 -10.51
CA SER A 140 0.01 -3.49 -9.89
C SER A 140 0.39 -3.09 -8.46
N PRO A 141 -0.59 -2.91 -7.56
CA PRO A 141 -0.37 -2.48 -6.18
C PRO A 141 0.46 -3.47 -5.37
N GLU A 142 0.55 -4.72 -5.81
CA GLU A 142 1.37 -5.78 -5.22
C GLU A 142 2.85 -5.39 -5.13
N TYR A 143 3.38 -4.60 -6.06
CA TYR A 143 4.77 -4.14 -5.99
C TYR A 143 5.01 -3.13 -4.86
N VAL A 144 4.00 -2.29 -4.55
CA VAL A 144 4.06 -1.41 -3.37
C VAL A 144 4.04 -2.24 -2.10
N VAL A 145 3.16 -3.23 -2.02
CA VAL A 145 3.06 -4.13 -0.86
C VAL A 145 4.37 -4.89 -0.65
N GLN A 146 4.96 -5.48 -1.70
CA GLN A 146 6.24 -6.18 -1.64
C GLN A 146 7.38 -5.28 -1.15
N GLU A 147 7.44 -4.03 -1.60
CA GLU A 147 8.44 -3.06 -1.12
C GLU A 147 8.26 -2.78 0.38
N LEU A 148 7.02 -2.57 0.86
CA LEU A 148 6.73 -2.36 2.27
C LEU A 148 7.04 -3.60 3.13
N GLU A 149 6.76 -4.79 2.63
CA GLU A 149 7.13 -6.06 3.25
C GLU A 149 8.65 -6.20 3.37
N SER A 150 9.39 -5.87 2.31
CA SER A 150 10.86 -5.87 2.32
C SER A 150 11.43 -4.90 3.35
N ILE A 151 10.88 -3.70 3.47
CA ILE A 151 11.27 -2.71 4.49
C ILE A 151 11.05 -3.28 5.90
N ALA A 152 9.88 -3.87 6.16
CA ALA A 152 9.60 -4.49 7.46
C ALA A 152 10.55 -5.65 7.77
N ASP A 153 10.87 -6.49 6.77
CA ASP A 153 11.81 -7.61 6.92
C ASP A 153 13.23 -7.13 7.23
N ASN A 154 13.69 -6.08 6.58
CA ASN A 154 15.00 -5.50 6.82
C ASN A 154 15.11 -4.90 8.22
N ILE A 155 14.08 -4.18 8.68
CA ILE A 155 14.03 -3.62 10.03
C ILE A 155 13.99 -4.77 11.06
N ASP A 156 13.15 -5.79 10.84
CA ASP A 156 13.03 -6.94 11.74
C ASP A 156 14.34 -7.73 11.83
N ALA A 157 15.03 -7.93 10.71
CA ALA A 157 16.35 -8.56 10.69
C ALA A 157 17.40 -7.71 11.45
N CYS A 158 17.39 -6.40 11.29
CA CYS A 158 18.25 -5.50 12.07
C CYS A 158 17.99 -5.64 13.56
N VAL A 159 16.71 -5.58 13.96
CA VAL A 159 16.28 -5.70 15.38
C VAL A 159 16.73 -7.02 16.01
N ARG A 160 16.73 -8.12 15.28
CA ARG A 160 17.19 -9.43 15.77
C ARG A 160 18.70 -9.54 15.96
N ASN A 161 19.46 -8.62 15.35
CA ASN A 161 20.92 -8.63 15.36
C ASN A 161 21.54 -7.61 16.34
N ILE A 162 20.70 -6.89 17.12
CA ILE A 162 21.13 -5.98 18.19
C ILE A 162 21.04 -6.67 19.53
#